data_65d8b1b9e4045ed98744a9f2e98ea576
#
_entry.id   65d8b1b9e4045ed98744a9f2e98ea576
#
_cell.length_a   1.000
_cell.length_b   1.000
_cell.length_c   1.000
_cell.angle_alpha   90.00
_cell.angle_beta   90.00
_cell.angle_gamma   90.00
#
_symmetry.space_group_name_H-M   'P 1'
#
loop_
_entity.id
_entity.type
_entity.pdbx_description
1 polymer ?
#
loop_
_entity_poly.entity_id
_entity_poly.type
_entity_poly.pdbx_seq_one_letter_code
_entity_poly.pdbx_strand_id
1 'polypeptide(L)'
;MDNSVKNLKSSFQKIKTLLPSFSLDVVYGTLDSNSLIKKMDLFVKGKTQVLFSTTIIESGIDIGATNTIIVNNAHLFGLSQLYQLRGRVGRSSVQAFAWFLFPEKKTITTDGVSRLKTILKHSSLGEGYQVALSDLEIRGAGSLFGYHQSGGGGVGFEYYSK
;
A
#
# COMPACT_ATOMS: atom_id res chain seq x y z
N MET A 1 -21.87 3.67 1.72
CA MET A 1 -20.79 3.04 2.49
C MET A 1 -19.82 2.41 1.49
N ASP A 2 -18.58 2.82 1.48
CA ASP A 2 -17.57 2.39 0.51
C ASP A 2 -17.37 0.85 0.58
N ASN A 3 -17.31 0.20 -0.58
CA ASN A 3 -17.14 -1.25 -0.68
C ASN A 3 -15.82 -1.73 -0.01
N SER A 4 -14.79 -0.89 0.00
CA SER A 4 -13.52 -1.18 0.67
C SER A 4 -13.70 -1.33 2.19
N VAL A 5 -14.49 -0.48 2.82
CA VAL A 5 -14.79 -0.53 4.27
C VAL A 5 -15.64 -1.74 4.62
N LYS A 6 -16.61 -2.13 3.76
CA LYS A 6 -17.42 -3.35 3.98
C LYS A 6 -16.53 -4.60 3.94
N ASN A 7 -15.66 -4.70 2.93
CA ASN A 7 -14.73 -5.81 2.78
C ASN A 7 -13.74 -5.89 3.95
N LEU A 8 -13.24 -4.73 4.41
CA LEU A 8 -12.36 -4.64 5.56
C LEU A 8 -13.03 -5.17 6.83
N LYS A 9 -14.26 -4.71 7.12
CA LYS A 9 -15.04 -5.16 8.30
C LYS A 9 -15.36 -6.65 8.24
N SER A 10 -15.71 -7.19 7.06
CA SER A 10 -15.95 -8.61 6.87
C SER A 10 -14.67 -9.44 7.14
N SER A 11 -13.54 -9.02 6.60
CA SER A 11 -12.24 -9.67 6.83
C SER A 11 -11.84 -9.59 8.30
N PHE A 12 -12.03 -8.44 8.94
CA PHE A 12 -11.79 -8.26 10.37
C PHE A 12 -12.58 -9.27 11.22
N GLN A 13 -13.88 -9.45 10.97
CA GLN A 13 -14.70 -10.39 11.72
C GLN A 13 -14.22 -11.84 11.56
N LYS A 14 -13.90 -12.26 10.33
CA LYS A 14 -13.35 -13.60 10.06
C LYS A 14 -12.05 -13.83 10.82
N ILE A 15 -11.11 -12.90 10.75
CA ILE A 15 -9.80 -13.05 11.40
C ILE A 15 -9.95 -12.98 12.93
N LYS A 16 -10.84 -12.15 13.46
CA LYS A 16 -11.14 -12.09 14.89
C LYS A 16 -11.61 -13.43 15.45
N THR A 17 -12.40 -14.18 14.67
CA THR A 17 -12.82 -15.53 15.06
C THR A 17 -11.67 -16.54 15.04
N LEU A 18 -10.71 -16.38 14.11
CA LEU A 18 -9.54 -17.25 13.99
C LEU A 18 -8.45 -16.96 15.03
N LEU A 19 -8.38 -15.72 15.52
CA LEU A 19 -7.35 -15.23 16.44
C LEU A 19 -7.98 -14.69 17.75
N PRO A 20 -8.69 -15.52 18.53
CA PRO A 20 -9.43 -15.03 19.71
C PRO A 20 -8.52 -14.51 20.83
N SER A 21 -7.26 -14.96 20.87
CA SER A 21 -6.27 -14.55 21.90
C SER A 21 -5.57 -13.22 21.60
N PHE A 22 -5.76 -12.67 20.39
CA PHE A 22 -5.09 -11.45 19.97
C PHE A 22 -6.01 -10.23 20.15
N SER A 23 -5.42 -9.11 20.55
CA SER A 23 -6.11 -7.82 20.52
C SER A 23 -6.09 -7.25 19.09
N LEU A 24 -7.27 -7.18 18.47
CA LEU A 24 -7.46 -6.69 17.11
C LEU A 24 -8.30 -5.43 17.11
N ASP A 25 -7.97 -4.49 16.24
CA ASP A 25 -8.81 -3.31 15.99
C ASP A 25 -8.85 -2.97 14.48
N VAL A 26 -9.74 -2.05 14.11
CA VAL A 26 -9.96 -1.65 12.73
C VAL A 26 -10.04 -0.13 12.59
N VAL A 27 -9.35 0.42 11.59
CA VAL A 27 -9.35 1.84 11.24
C VAL A 27 -9.62 2.04 9.74
N TYR A 28 -10.34 3.10 9.40
CA TYR A 28 -10.66 3.45 8.00
C TYR A 28 -10.97 4.95 7.89
N GLY A 29 -10.86 5.53 6.69
CA GLY A 29 -10.87 6.97 6.46
C GLY A 29 -12.14 7.72 6.85
N THR A 30 -13.27 7.03 7.04
CA THR A 30 -14.53 7.65 7.49
C THR A 30 -14.77 7.55 9.00
N LEU A 31 -13.77 7.11 9.77
CA LEU A 31 -13.82 7.23 11.23
C LEU A 31 -13.68 8.70 11.64
N ASP A 32 -14.34 9.07 12.73
CA ASP A 32 -14.08 10.37 13.35
C ASP A 32 -12.63 10.46 13.87
N SER A 33 -12.09 11.68 13.85
CA SER A 33 -10.67 11.91 14.18
C SER A 33 -10.30 11.44 15.59
N ASN A 34 -11.19 11.60 16.57
CA ASN A 34 -10.90 11.20 17.95
C ASN A 34 -10.81 9.68 18.08
N SER A 35 -11.73 8.95 17.46
CA SER A 35 -11.70 7.47 17.41
C SER A 35 -10.48 6.96 16.68
N LEU A 36 -10.10 7.59 15.55
CA LEU A 36 -8.90 7.23 14.80
C LEU A 36 -7.64 7.40 15.66
N ILE A 37 -7.45 8.57 16.26
CA ILE A 37 -6.29 8.88 17.11
C ILE A 37 -6.21 7.89 18.28
N LYS A 38 -7.31 7.63 18.98
CA LYS A 38 -7.35 6.69 20.11
C LYS A 38 -6.93 5.27 19.70
N LYS A 39 -7.45 4.76 18.58
CA LYS A 39 -7.12 3.42 18.08
C LYS A 39 -5.67 3.33 17.64
N MET A 40 -5.14 4.36 16.97
CA MET A 40 -3.74 4.44 16.59
C MET A 40 -2.82 4.49 17.80
N ASP A 41 -3.16 5.25 18.84
CA ASP A 41 -2.39 5.32 20.09
C ASP A 41 -2.32 3.95 20.79
N LEU A 42 -3.45 3.22 20.85
CA LEU A 42 -3.47 1.86 21.39
C LEU A 42 -2.59 0.89 20.59
N PHE A 43 -2.54 1.04 19.28
CA PHE A 43 -1.69 0.22 18.41
C PHE A 43 -0.21 0.55 18.59
N VAL A 44 0.16 1.83 18.59
CA VAL A 44 1.55 2.28 18.82
C VAL A 44 2.06 1.84 20.19
N LYS A 45 1.20 1.85 21.21
CA LYS A 45 1.51 1.37 22.58
C LYS A 45 1.52 -0.16 22.71
N GLY A 46 1.29 -0.91 21.62
CA GLY A 46 1.27 -2.38 21.63
C GLY A 46 0.08 -3.01 22.35
N LYS A 47 -0.94 -2.22 22.73
CA LYS A 47 -2.18 -2.74 23.34
C LYS A 47 -3.10 -3.37 22.30
N THR A 48 -3.06 -2.91 21.07
CA THR A 48 -3.63 -3.56 19.90
C THR A 48 -2.50 -4.26 19.15
N GLN A 49 -2.59 -5.57 19.00
CA GLN A 49 -1.54 -6.39 18.36
C GLN A 49 -1.69 -6.47 16.84
N VAL A 50 -2.93 -6.44 16.34
CA VAL A 50 -3.21 -6.47 14.90
C VAL A 50 -4.18 -5.35 14.54
N LEU A 51 -3.77 -4.47 13.64
CA LEU A 51 -4.57 -3.36 13.15
C LEU A 51 -4.99 -3.60 11.69
N PHE A 52 -6.28 -3.66 11.46
CA PHE A 52 -6.86 -3.68 10.12
C PHE A 52 -7.08 -2.25 9.63
N SER A 53 -6.64 -1.97 8.42
CA SER A 53 -6.71 -0.61 7.87
C SER A 53 -7.04 -0.62 6.38
N THR A 54 -7.74 0.41 5.92
CA THR A 54 -7.68 0.84 4.52
C THR A 54 -6.36 1.57 4.26
N THR A 55 -6.14 2.08 3.05
CA THR A 55 -4.92 2.81 2.64
C THR A 55 -4.62 4.09 3.44
N ILE A 56 -5.44 4.43 4.43
CA ILE A 56 -5.26 5.59 5.31
C ILE A 56 -3.87 5.66 5.98
N ILE A 57 -3.21 4.52 6.13
CA ILE A 57 -1.86 4.42 6.73
C ILE A 57 -0.75 4.94 5.79
N GLU A 58 -1.04 5.21 4.51
CA GLU A 58 -0.06 5.78 3.56
C GLU A 58 0.41 7.17 4.01
N SER A 59 -0.42 7.95 4.68
CA SER A 59 -0.13 9.34 5.07
C SER A 59 0.55 9.44 6.44
N GLY A 60 1.88 9.31 6.47
CA GLY A 60 2.74 9.93 7.49
C GLY A 60 2.69 9.38 8.93
N ILE A 61 1.91 8.36 9.24
CA ILE A 61 1.86 7.80 10.60
C ILE A 61 3.10 6.92 10.81
N ASP A 62 3.94 7.28 11.75
CA ASP A 62 5.06 6.45 12.18
C ASP A 62 4.58 5.34 13.11
N ILE A 63 4.75 4.09 12.67
CA ILE A 63 4.36 2.90 13.43
C ILE A 63 5.64 2.10 13.76
N GLY A 64 6.58 2.78 14.43
CA GLY A 64 7.92 2.24 14.68
C GLY A 64 7.99 0.88 15.38
N ALA A 65 6.95 0.48 16.12
CA ALA A 65 6.88 -0.82 16.79
C ALA A 65 6.38 -1.96 15.89
N THR A 66 5.90 -1.67 14.67
CA THR A 66 5.33 -2.69 13.78
C THR A 66 6.41 -3.38 12.99
N ASN A 67 6.50 -4.70 13.15
CA ASN A 67 7.45 -5.54 12.42
C ASN A 67 6.85 -6.27 11.22
N THR A 68 5.54 -6.31 11.06
CA THR A 68 4.89 -7.07 9.98
C THR A 68 3.78 -6.25 9.33
N ILE A 69 3.78 -6.21 8.01
CA ILE A 69 2.69 -5.66 7.19
C ILE A 69 2.17 -6.73 6.24
N ILE A 70 0.85 -6.81 6.11
CA ILE A 70 0.17 -7.71 5.18
C ILE A 70 -0.72 -6.86 4.28
N VAL A 71 -0.44 -6.85 2.98
CA VAL A 71 -1.20 -6.10 1.97
C VAL A 71 -2.05 -7.07 1.19
N ASN A 72 -3.36 -7.01 1.39
CA ASN A 72 -4.31 -7.86 0.65
C ASN A 72 -4.61 -7.24 -0.73
N ASN A 73 -4.77 -8.10 -1.75
CA ASN A 73 -4.96 -7.68 -3.15
C ASN A 73 -3.85 -6.73 -3.64
N ALA A 74 -2.60 -7.02 -3.31
CA ALA A 74 -1.44 -6.19 -3.61
C ALA A 74 -1.30 -5.84 -5.11
N HIS A 75 -1.81 -6.69 -6.02
CA HIS A 75 -1.80 -6.48 -7.47
C HIS A 75 -2.61 -5.25 -7.92
N LEU A 76 -3.54 -4.75 -7.08
CA LEU A 76 -4.34 -3.55 -7.36
C LEU A 76 -3.63 -2.24 -6.98
N PHE A 77 -2.53 -2.31 -6.25
CA PHE A 77 -1.76 -1.14 -5.83
C PHE A 77 -0.74 -0.72 -6.88
N GLY A 78 -0.48 0.58 -6.96
CA GLY A 78 0.65 1.11 -7.70
C GLY A 78 1.99 0.72 -7.06
N LEU A 79 3.06 0.70 -7.87
CA LEU A 79 4.39 0.32 -7.39
C LEU A 79 4.89 1.24 -6.27
N SER A 80 4.70 2.55 -6.44
CA SER A 80 5.05 3.56 -5.42
C SER A 80 4.29 3.35 -4.10
N GLN A 81 2.99 2.98 -4.17
CA GLN A 81 2.18 2.69 -2.99
C GLN A 81 2.70 1.44 -2.26
N LEU A 82 3.00 0.36 -2.98
CA LEU A 82 3.58 -0.86 -2.39
C LEU A 82 4.91 -0.57 -1.70
N TYR A 83 5.76 0.26 -2.31
CA TYR A 83 7.02 0.68 -1.73
C TYR A 83 6.84 1.52 -0.45
N GLN A 84 5.89 2.46 -0.44
CA GLN A 84 5.55 3.24 0.74
C GLN A 84 4.99 2.39 1.88
N LEU A 85 4.08 1.45 1.57
CA LEU A 85 3.51 0.52 2.55
C LEU A 85 4.60 -0.37 3.15
N ARG A 86 5.49 -0.92 2.33
CA ARG A 86 6.64 -1.70 2.81
C ARG A 86 7.54 -0.87 3.73
N GLY A 87 7.77 0.40 3.39
CA GLY A 87 8.57 1.33 4.20
C GLY A 87 7.95 1.69 5.56
N ARG A 88 6.74 1.21 5.88
CA ARG A 88 6.12 1.39 7.20
C ARG A 88 6.60 0.39 8.24
N VAL A 89 7.28 -0.68 7.83
CA VAL A 89 7.91 -1.67 8.74
C VAL A 89 9.42 -1.67 8.54
N GLY A 90 10.17 -2.19 9.53
CA GLY A 90 11.62 -2.31 9.45
C GLY A 90 12.39 -1.05 9.83
N ARG A 91 11.82 -0.19 10.67
CA ARG A 91 12.47 1.02 11.20
C ARG A 91 13.18 0.79 12.55
N SER A 92 13.12 -0.42 13.06
CA SER A 92 13.78 -0.83 14.31
C SER A 92 14.84 -1.90 14.02
N SER A 93 15.60 -2.32 15.04
CA SER A 93 16.56 -3.43 14.98
C SER A 93 15.88 -4.81 14.85
N VAL A 94 14.55 -4.87 14.92
CA VAL A 94 13.81 -6.13 14.81
C VAL A 94 13.58 -6.47 13.34
N GLN A 95 13.75 -7.75 12.99
CA GLN A 95 13.46 -8.27 11.65
C GLN A 95 12.03 -7.93 11.22
N ALA A 96 11.86 -7.31 10.07
CA ALA A 96 10.57 -6.93 9.52
C ALA A 96 10.15 -7.81 8.35
N PHE A 97 8.83 -7.96 8.19
CA PHE A 97 8.21 -8.78 7.15
C PHE A 97 7.14 -7.98 6.41
N ALA A 98 7.15 -8.04 5.08
CA ALA A 98 6.10 -7.49 4.23
C ALA A 98 5.51 -8.59 3.36
N TRP A 99 4.23 -8.89 3.55
CA TRP A 99 3.51 -9.92 2.81
C TRP A 99 2.56 -9.25 1.81
N PHE A 100 2.76 -9.53 0.51
CA PHE A 100 1.91 -9.04 -0.57
C PHE A 100 1.05 -10.19 -1.08
N LEU A 101 -0.23 -10.21 -0.66
CA LEU A 101 -1.19 -11.24 -1.03
C LEU A 101 -1.89 -10.85 -2.34
N PHE A 102 -2.07 -11.82 -3.23
CA PHE A 102 -2.74 -11.64 -4.51
C PHE A 102 -3.44 -12.95 -4.91
N PRO A 103 -4.50 -12.88 -5.75
CA PRO A 103 -5.19 -14.07 -6.24
C PRO A 103 -4.31 -14.86 -7.23
N GLU A 104 -4.80 -15.99 -7.71
CA GLU A 104 -4.08 -16.77 -8.72
C GLU A 104 -3.69 -15.94 -9.95
N LYS A 105 -2.51 -16.23 -10.52
CA LYS A 105 -1.92 -15.48 -11.65
C LYS A 105 -2.86 -15.25 -12.83
N LYS A 106 -3.82 -16.15 -13.09
CA LYS A 106 -4.78 -16.05 -14.20
C LYS A 106 -5.69 -14.82 -14.14
N THR A 107 -5.84 -14.21 -12.95
CA THR A 107 -6.71 -13.05 -12.72
C THR A 107 -5.95 -11.74 -12.60
N ILE A 108 -4.62 -11.76 -12.72
CA ILE A 108 -3.76 -10.57 -12.56
C ILE A 108 -3.28 -10.10 -13.93
N THR A 109 -3.33 -8.80 -14.18
CA THR A 109 -2.78 -8.19 -15.38
C THR A 109 -1.25 -8.34 -15.44
N THR A 110 -0.67 -8.31 -16.66
CA THR A 110 0.78 -8.34 -16.86
C THR A 110 1.49 -7.26 -16.06
N ASP A 111 0.95 -6.03 -16.04
CA ASP A 111 1.49 -4.91 -15.27
C ASP A 111 1.42 -5.16 -13.77
N GLY A 112 0.34 -5.77 -13.28
CA GLY A 112 0.21 -6.18 -11.89
C GLY A 112 1.31 -7.17 -11.47
N VAL A 113 1.57 -8.16 -12.31
CA VAL A 113 2.67 -9.13 -12.09
C VAL A 113 4.03 -8.42 -12.11
N SER A 114 4.25 -7.51 -13.07
CA SER A 114 5.51 -6.76 -13.18
C SER A 114 5.77 -5.91 -11.95
N ARG A 115 4.75 -5.18 -11.44
CA ARG A 115 4.87 -4.40 -10.20
C ARG A 115 5.23 -5.27 -8.99
N LEU A 116 4.57 -6.41 -8.83
CA LEU A 116 4.86 -7.34 -7.73
C LEU A 116 6.28 -7.92 -7.80
N LYS A 117 6.77 -8.25 -9.00
CA LYS A 117 8.17 -8.68 -9.21
C LYS A 117 9.15 -7.56 -8.88
N THR A 118 8.86 -6.34 -9.30
CA THR A 118 9.73 -5.18 -9.07
C THR A 118 9.88 -4.88 -7.57
N ILE A 119 8.77 -4.89 -6.81
CA ILE A 119 8.85 -4.65 -5.36
C ILE A 119 9.64 -5.73 -4.61
N LEU A 120 9.62 -6.97 -5.09
CA LEU A 120 10.44 -8.06 -4.54
C LEU A 120 11.93 -7.88 -4.89
N LYS A 121 12.25 -7.43 -6.11
CA LYS A 121 13.62 -7.18 -6.54
C LYS A 121 14.26 -6.02 -5.77
N HIS A 122 13.49 -4.94 -5.55
CA HIS A 122 13.95 -3.74 -4.84
C HIS A 122 13.48 -3.77 -3.38
N SER A 123 13.97 -4.77 -2.63
CA SER A 123 13.54 -5.01 -1.25
C SER A 123 14.35 -4.25 -0.19
N SER A 124 15.47 -3.60 -0.55
CA SER A 124 16.32 -2.85 0.38
C SER A 124 15.78 -1.45 0.67
N LEU A 125 16.07 -0.93 1.86
CA LEU A 125 15.78 0.47 2.19
C LEU A 125 16.66 1.39 1.33
N GLY A 126 16.09 2.51 0.85
CA GLY A 126 16.82 3.49 0.02
C GLY A 126 16.71 3.29 -1.49
N GLU A 127 16.11 2.19 -1.97
CA GLU A 127 15.94 1.90 -3.41
C GLU A 127 14.76 2.66 -4.06
N GLY A 128 14.25 3.73 -3.45
CA GLY A 128 13.10 4.48 -3.95
C GLY A 128 13.30 5.05 -5.35
N TYR A 129 14.53 5.42 -5.71
CA TYR A 129 14.84 5.90 -7.06
C TYR A 129 14.70 4.80 -8.12
N GLN A 130 15.21 3.61 -7.86
CA GLN A 130 15.11 2.45 -8.75
C GLN A 130 13.65 2.01 -8.92
N VAL A 131 12.88 2.07 -7.84
CA VAL A 131 11.43 1.81 -7.86
C VAL A 131 10.71 2.83 -8.73
N ALA A 132 11.04 4.11 -8.64
CA ALA A 132 10.46 5.16 -9.47
C ALA A 132 10.79 4.98 -10.96
N LEU A 133 12.02 4.65 -11.30
CA LEU A 133 12.42 4.32 -12.69
C LEU A 133 11.64 3.12 -13.22
N SER A 134 11.55 2.05 -12.45
CA SER A 134 10.79 0.86 -12.84
C SER A 134 9.29 1.13 -12.99
N ASP A 135 8.70 2.03 -12.18
CA ASP A 135 7.30 2.44 -12.34
C ASP A 135 7.07 3.17 -13.67
N LEU A 136 8.02 4.01 -14.10
CA LEU A 136 8.01 4.67 -15.41
C LEU A 136 8.11 3.67 -16.55
N GLU A 137 8.98 2.67 -16.44
CA GLU A 137 9.14 1.62 -17.45
C GLU A 137 7.86 0.77 -17.58
N ILE A 138 7.23 0.37 -16.48
CA ILE A 138 5.99 -0.44 -16.47
C ILE A 138 4.83 0.36 -17.08
N ARG A 139 4.75 1.66 -16.82
CA ARG A 139 3.72 2.56 -17.40
C ARG A 139 3.96 2.85 -18.87
N GLY A 140 5.12 2.48 -19.40
CA GLY A 140 5.58 2.77 -20.76
C GLY A 140 6.18 4.18 -20.86
N ALA A 141 7.47 4.27 -21.18
CA ALA A 141 8.19 5.52 -21.40
C ALA A 141 7.56 6.40 -22.52
N GLY A 142 6.78 5.79 -23.42
CA GLY A 142 6.00 6.49 -24.45
C GLY A 142 4.90 7.42 -23.90
N SER A 143 4.43 7.23 -22.69
CA SER A 143 3.41 8.11 -22.08
C SER A 143 4.02 9.42 -21.54
N LEU A 144 5.32 9.47 -21.29
CA LEU A 144 6.03 10.69 -20.89
C LEU A 144 6.17 11.69 -22.04
N PHE A 145 6.15 11.24 -23.29
CA PHE A 145 6.28 12.06 -24.48
C PHE A 145 4.96 12.35 -25.21
N GLY A 146 3.82 12.21 -24.53
CA GLY A 146 2.57 12.84 -24.93
C GLY A 146 1.71 12.12 -25.97
N TYR A 147 2.04 10.90 -26.40
CA TYR A 147 1.24 10.22 -27.44
C TYR A 147 -0.01 9.46 -26.94
N HIS A 148 -0.15 9.23 -25.62
CA HIS A 148 -1.33 8.60 -25.00
C HIS A 148 -1.61 9.09 -23.58
N GLN A 149 -1.78 10.41 -23.36
CA GLN A 149 -2.43 10.91 -22.16
C GLN A 149 -3.94 10.94 -22.37
N SER A 150 -4.63 9.88 -21.99
CA SER A 150 -6.06 9.93 -21.74
C SER A 150 -6.29 10.71 -20.43
N GLY A 151 -6.51 12.04 -20.51
CA GLY A 151 -6.93 12.82 -19.36
C GLY A 151 -6.30 14.21 -19.18
N GLY A 152 -5.48 14.70 -20.09
CA GLY A 152 -4.94 16.06 -20.04
C GLY A 152 -5.21 16.81 -21.32
N GLY A 153 -6.04 17.84 -21.29
CA GLY A 153 -6.31 18.72 -22.42
C GLY A 153 -5.02 19.32 -23.01
N GLY A 154 -4.81 19.03 -24.27
CA GLY A 154 -3.80 19.43 -25.19
C GLY A 154 -3.04 20.74 -24.94
N VAL A 155 -1.86 20.60 -24.43
CA VAL A 155 -0.76 21.51 -24.80
C VAL A 155 0.44 20.61 -25.16
N GLY A 156 0.55 20.29 -26.45
CA GLY A 156 1.65 19.46 -26.96
C GLY A 156 2.99 20.15 -26.81
N PHE A 157 4.03 19.34 -26.68
CA PHE A 157 5.44 19.75 -26.58
C PHE A 157 5.92 20.67 -27.74
N GLU A 158 5.19 20.70 -28.86
CA GLU A 158 5.43 21.59 -30.01
C GLU A 158 5.28 23.09 -29.67
N TYR A 159 4.63 23.44 -28.57
CA TYR A 159 4.46 24.83 -28.17
C TYR A 159 5.67 25.42 -27.45
N TYR A 160 6.62 24.60 -27.01
CA TYR A 160 7.84 25.02 -26.29
C TYR A 160 9.13 24.98 -27.11
N SER A 161 9.03 24.57 -28.38
CA SER A 161 10.21 24.46 -29.28
C SER A 161 10.28 25.54 -30.38
N LYS A 162 9.62 26.69 -30.16
CA LYS A 162 9.79 27.89 -30.97
C LYS A 162 10.47 28.99 -30.20
#